data_b4c0537f87b246815558d85eead52124
#
_entry.id   b4c0537f87b246815558d85eead52124
#
_cell.length_a   1.000
_cell.length_b   1.000
_cell.length_c   1.000
_cell.angle_alpha   90.00
_cell.angle_beta   90.00
_cell.angle_gamma   90.00
#
_symmetry.space_group_name_H-M   'P 1'
#
loop_
_entity.id
_entity.type
_entity.pdbx_description
1 polymer ?
#
loop_
_entity_poly.entity_id
_entity_poly.type
_entity_poly.pdbx_seq_one_letter_code
_entity_poly.pdbx_strand_id
1 'polypeptide(L)'
;MASSAPTDDCAPSVHGAHETSASFRDRLYDLTVSAGSRLLRRVEGFVGRASLVGDRPVHDPARHPGHFAWTRRLEENWRPIRRELDAVLEHREHLPNFQDISRDQQHITDDDDWKTFFLYGFGHKAEKNCARCPETTRLVESVPGMKTAFFSILAPEKHIPDHRGPYKGVLRYHLGLKVPRQREQCRIRVADEVRHWEEGEGLLFDDTYHHEVWNDTDEERAILFMDVERPLRFPVSLLNKAVIALVGLSPFVQNAKTNQEQWAERFAQAAEPKRAEPDAPTTNGPMTNGDPRPRHAQA
;
A
#
# COMPACT_ATOMS: atom_id res chain seq x y z
N MET A 1 62.91 44.79 -9.74
CA MET A 1 63.10 43.35 -9.87
C MET A 1 61.72 42.71 -9.91
N ALA A 2 61.33 42.26 -11.08
CA ALA A 2 60.02 41.73 -11.38
C ALA A 2 59.92 40.28 -10.90
N SER A 3 58.80 39.89 -10.30
CA SER A 3 58.50 38.49 -10.08
C SER A 3 57.10 38.23 -10.65
N SER A 4 57.07 37.38 -11.63
CA SER A 4 55.93 36.91 -12.40
C SER A 4 55.05 35.96 -11.57
N ALA A 5 53.71 36.21 -11.60
CA ALA A 5 52.70 35.29 -11.13
C ALA A 5 52.30 34.28 -12.24
N PRO A 6 51.96 33.02 -11.92
CA PRO A 6 51.39 32.08 -12.88
C PRO A 6 49.89 32.30 -13.02
N THR A 7 49.41 32.23 -14.25
CA THR A 7 48.02 32.23 -14.67
C THR A 7 47.40 30.86 -14.43
N ASP A 8 46.39 30.78 -13.54
CA ASP A 8 45.52 29.61 -13.38
C ASP A 8 44.43 29.66 -14.46
N ASP A 9 44.50 28.69 -15.35
CA ASP A 9 43.50 28.37 -16.35
C ASP A 9 42.31 27.63 -15.65
N CYS A 10 41.26 28.36 -15.37
CA CYS A 10 40.00 27.78 -14.81
C CYS A 10 39.09 27.38 -15.97
N ALA A 11 39.07 26.10 -16.31
CA ALA A 11 38.13 25.53 -17.26
C ALA A 11 36.71 25.58 -16.67
N PRO A 12 35.66 25.94 -17.44
CA PRO A 12 34.30 25.97 -16.97
C PRO A 12 33.77 24.53 -16.85
N SER A 13 33.37 24.15 -15.63
CA SER A 13 32.63 22.91 -15.36
C SER A 13 31.25 23.01 -15.99
N VAL A 14 31.05 22.24 -17.05
CA VAL A 14 29.74 22.02 -17.69
C VAL A 14 28.94 21.07 -16.80
N HIS A 15 28.19 21.58 -15.85
CA HIS A 15 27.06 20.87 -15.27
C HIS A 15 25.88 21.01 -16.22
N GLY A 16 25.82 20.09 -17.19
CA GLY A 16 24.62 19.88 -18.00
C GLY A 16 23.54 19.28 -17.10
N ALA A 17 22.59 20.11 -16.67
CA ALA A 17 21.32 19.64 -16.14
C ALA A 17 20.60 18.89 -17.28
N HIS A 18 20.52 17.57 -17.19
CA HIS A 18 19.58 16.78 -17.98
C HIS A 18 18.16 17.08 -17.45
N GLU A 19 17.58 18.17 -17.94
CA GLU A 19 16.12 18.30 -17.96
C GLU A 19 15.60 17.27 -18.98
N THR A 20 15.17 16.12 -18.49
CA THR A 20 14.38 15.19 -19.30
C THR A 20 13.07 15.89 -19.61
N SER A 21 12.91 16.35 -20.86
CA SER A 21 11.67 16.95 -21.33
C SER A 21 10.55 15.92 -21.16
N ALA A 22 9.60 16.20 -20.26
CA ALA A 22 8.43 15.37 -20.06
C ALA A 22 7.75 15.11 -21.41
N SER A 23 7.49 13.85 -21.73
CA SER A 23 6.81 13.41 -22.94
C SER A 23 5.46 14.14 -23.08
N PHE A 24 4.99 14.37 -24.29
CA PHE A 24 3.64 14.91 -24.54
C PHE A 24 2.55 14.13 -23.82
N ARG A 25 2.72 12.81 -23.70
CA ARG A 25 1.83 11.92 -22.97
C ARG A 25 1.83 12.22 -21.47
N ASP A 26 2.99 12.49 -20.88
CA ASP A 26 3.11 12.84 -19.45
C ASP A 26 2.44 14.19 -19.17
N ARG A 27 2.64 15.19 -20.02
CA ARG A 27 1.96 16.50 -19.90
C ARG A 27 0.44 16.38 -20.03
N LEU A 28 -0.05 15.55 -20.94
CA LEU A 28 -1.50 15.32 -21.10
C LEU A 28 -2.08 14.60 -19.88
N TYR A 29 -1.34 13.63 -19.35
CA TYR A 29 -1.68 12.93 -18.11
C TYR A 29 -1.81 13.92 -16.95
N ASP A 30 -0.79 14.76 -16.70
CA ASP A 30 -0.78 15.76 -15.63
C ASP A 30 -1.93 16.77 -15.76
N LEU A 31 -2.23 17.20 -16.98
CA LEU A 31 -3.36 18.10 -17.24
C LEU A 31 -4.70 17.46 -16.92
N THR A 32 -4.91 16.18 -17.30
CA THR A 32 -6.17 15.47 -17.04
C THR A 32 -6.37 15.20 -15.54
N VAL A 33 -5.31 14.77 -14.83
CA VAL A 33 -5.34 14.54 -13.39
C VAL A 33 -5.58 15.85 -12.63
N SER A 34 -4.89 16.93 -13.01
CA SER A 34 -5.06 18.25 -12.38
C SER A 34 -6.43 18.86 -12.63
N ALA A 35 -6.98 18.74 -13.85
CA ALA A 35 -8.33 19.22 -14.15
C ALA A 35 -9.41 18.42 -13.41
N GLY A 36 -9.26 17.10 -13.37
CA GLY A 36 -10.13 16.20 -12.62
C GLY A 36 -10.15 16.54 -11.13
N SER A 37 -8.99 16.70 -10.53
CA SER A 37 -8.85 17.04 -9.10
C SER A 37 -9.46 18.41 -8.76
N ARG A 38 -9.32 19.40 -9.64
CA ARG A 38 -9.98 20.72 -9.45
C ARG A 38 -11.50 20.63 -9.54
N LEU A 39 -12.01 19.81 -10.44
CA LEU A 39 -13.46 19.59 -10.56
C LEU A 39 -14.01 18.89 -9.32
N LEU A 40 -13.35 17.83 -8.84
CA LEU A 40 -13.73 17.09 -7.65
C LEU A 40 -13.76 18.01 -6.41
N ARG A 41 -12.77 18.88 -6.24
CA ARG A 41 -12.75 19.90 -5.16
C ARG A 41 -13.94 20.86 -5.21
N ARG A 42 -14.42 21.24 -6.40
CA ARG A 42 -15.57 22.14 -6.52
C ARG A 42 -16.88 21.50 -6.03
N VAL A 43 -17.00 20.18 -6.08
CA VAL A 43 -18.20 19.47 -5.63
C VAL A 43 -18.12 19.00 -4.17
N GLU A 44 -16.99 19.13 -3.50
CA GLU A 44 -16.78 18.67 -2.11
C GLU A 44 -17.84 19.22 -1.15
N GLY A 45 -18.08 20.53 -1.18
CA GLY A 45 -19.09 21.15 -0.30
C GLY A 45 -20.51 20.66 -0.56
N PHE A 46 -20.82 20.26 -1.79
CA PHE A 46 -22.11 19.66 -2.13
C PHE A 46 -22.21 18.23 -1.61
N VAL A 47 -21.16 17.42 -1.78
CA VAL A 47 -21.06 16.05 -1.27
C VAL A 47 -21.14 16.04 0.26
N GLY A 48 -20.41 16.95 0.93
CA GLY A 48 -20.45 17.08 2.40
C GLY A 48 -21.85 17.37 2.93
N ARG A 49 -22.57 18.31 2.32
CA ARG A 49 -23.98 18.61 2.69
C ARG A 49 -24.95 17.46 2.45
N ALA A 50 -24.68 16.61 1.46
CA ALA A 50 -25.50 15.44 1.17
C ALA A 50 -25.15 14.21 2.02
N SER A 51 -24.12 14.28 2.84
CA SER A 51 -23.66 13.18 3.69
C SER A 51 -24.72 12.80 4.73
N LEU A 52 -25.02 11.50 4.84
CA LEU A 52 -25.89 10.94 5.86
C LEU A 52 -25.20 10.79 7.22
N VAL A 53 -23.88 10.90 7.22
CA VAL A 53 -23.03 10.73 8.42
C VAL A 53 -22.34 12.03 8.85
N GLY A 54 -22.70 13.14 8.19
CA GLY A 54 -22.17 14.47 8.45
C GLY A 54 -20.85 14.74 7.68
N ASP A 55 -20.37 15.97 7.81
CA ASP A 55 -19.12 16.44 7.22
C ASP A 55 -18.14 16.77 8.37
N ARG A 56 -17.33 15.81 8.74
CA ARG A 56 -16.38 15.86 9.88
C ARG A 56 -15.06 15.23 9.49
N PRO A 57 -13.94 15.66 10.09
CA PRO A 57 -12.64 15.05 9.84
C PRO A 57 -12.58 13.60 10.32
N VAL A 58 -13.07 13.31 11.53
CA VAL A 58 -13.11 11.96 12.11
C VAL A 58 -14.55 11.58 12.41
N HIS A 59 -14.90 10.33 12.07
CA HIS A 59 -16.23 9.77 12.29
C HIS A 59 -16.22 8.72 13.39
N ASP A 60 -17.23 8.76 14.25
CA ASP A 60 -17.50 7.70 15.22
C ASP A 60 -18.52 6.73 14.61
N PRO A 61 -18.13 5.48 14.27
CA PRO A 61 -19.03 4.48 13.70
C PRO A 61 -20.25 4.18 14.58
N ALA A 62 -20.12 4.28 15.92
CA ALA A 62 -21.18 4.00 16.86
C ALA A 62 -22.33 5.01 16.76
N ARG A 63 -22.09 6.22 16.24
CA ARG A 63 -23.14 7.23 16.01
C ARG A 63 -24.01 6.93 14.80
N HIS A 64 -23.54 6.08 13.89
CA HIS A 64 -24.24 5.76 12.63
C HIS A 64 -24.21 4.24 12.37
N PRO A 65 -24.74 3.40 13.30
CA PRO A 65 -24.63 1.94 13.22
C PRO A 65 -25.29 1.37 11.96
N GLY A 66 -26.33 2.03 11.43
CA GLY A 66 -26.98 1.62 10.17
C GLY A 66 -26.07 1.73 8.93
N HIS A 67 -25.00 2.50 9.00
CA HIS A 67 -24.05 2.68 7.90
C HIS A 67 -22.69 2.00 8.16
N PHE A 68 -22.29 1.85 9.42
CA PHE A 68 -20.95 1.43 9.80
C PHE A 68 -20.91 0.17 10.69
N ALA A 69 -21.99 -0.62 10.78
CA ALA A 69 -21.99 -1.88 11.53
C ALA A 69 -20.90 -2.88 11.09
N TRP A 70 -20.40 -2.74 9.88
CA TRP A 70 -19.32 -3.55 9.33
C TRP A 70 -17.96 -3.32 10.03
N THR A 71 -17.71 -2.13 10.61
CA THR A 71 -16.45 -1.84 11.33
C THR A 71 -16.28 -2.80 12.49
N ARG A 72 -17.34 -3.00 13.29
CA ARG A 72 -17.34 -3.94 14.40
C ARG A 72 -17.00 -5.36 13.97
N ARG A 73 -17.50 -5.81 12.81
CA ARG A 73 -17.16 -7.14 12.28
C ARG A 73 -15.67 -7.27 11.97
N LEU A 74 -15.05 -6.23 11.42
CA LEU A 74 -13.60 -6.22 11.17
C LEU A 74 -12.82 -6.21 12.48
N GLU A 75 -13.23 -5.37 13.42
CA GLU A 75 -12.63 -5.24 14.76
C GLU A 75 -12.72 -6.55 15.55
N GLU A 76 -13.85 -7.23 15.55
CA GLU A 76 -14.02 -8.54 16.21
C GLU A 76 -13.17 -9.64 15.55
N ASN A 77 -12.81 -9.50 14.28
CA ASN A 77 -12.02 -10.46 13.50
C ASN A 77 -10.59 -9.99 13.19
N TRP A 78 -10.06 -9.02 13.91
CA TRP A 78 -8.73 -8.47 13.61
C TRP A 78 -7.59 -9.51 13.76
N ARG A 79 -7.71 -10.48 14.67
CA ARG A 79 -6.67 -11.50 14.87
C ARG A 79 -6.48 -12.46 13.69
N PRO A 80 -7.53 -13.00 13.03
CA PRO A 80 -7.37 -13.66 11.74
C PRO A 80 -6.68 -12.80 10.68
N ILE A 81 -7.09 -11.54 10.53
CA ILE A 81 -6.47 -10.59 9.58
C ILE A 81 -4.98 -10.39 9.93
N ARG A 82 -4.67 -10.24 11.22
CA ARG A 82 -3.29 -10.07 11.69
C ARG A 82 -2.42 -11.28 11.36
N ARG A 83 -2.91 -12.51 11.53
CA ARG A 83 -2.14 -13.72 11.18
C ARG A 83 -1.81 -13.78 9.67
N GLU A 84 -2.74 -13.36 8.82
CA GLU A 84 -2.49 -13.30 7.38
C GLU A 84 -1.48 -12.19 7.03
N LEU A 85 -1.55 -11.05 7.70
CA LEU A 85 -0.53 -10.01 7.60
C LEU A 85 0.85 -10.53 8.05
N ASP A 86 0.94 -11.25 9.18
CA ASP A 86 2.22 -11.77 9.68
C ASP A 86 2.85 -12.73 8.65
N ALA A 87 2.07 -13.58 7.99
CA ALA A 87 2.55 -14.43 6.90
C ALA A 87 3.02 -13.63 5.66
N VAL A 88 2.38 -12.51 5.35
CA VAL A 88 2.84 -11.58 4.29
C VAL A 88 4.17 -10.93 4.69
N LEU A 89 4.32 -10.55 5.95
CA LEU A 89 5.54 -9.91 6.48
C LEU A 89 6.76 -10.83 6.52
N GLU A 90 6.61 -12.17 6.48
CA GLU A 90 7.72 -13.11 6.29
C GLU A 90 8.50 -12.84 4.98
N HIS A 91 7.87 -12.16 4.01
CA HIS A 91 8.44 -11.79 2.72
C HIS A 91 8.44 -10.27 2.50
N ARG A 92 8.64 -9.49 3.58
CA ARG A 92 8.54 -8.03 3.59
C ARG A 92 9.42 -7.35 2.53
N GLU A 93 10.60 -7.88 2.26
CA GLU A 93 11.55 -7.35 1.29
C GLU A 93 11.04 -7.40 -0.16
N HIS A 94 10.04 -8.23 -0.44
CA HIS A 94 9.42 -8.34 -1.76
C HIS A 94 8.14 -7.50 -1.92
N LEU A 95 7.75 -6.75 -0.88
CA LEU A 95 6.60 -5.85 -0.94
C LEU A 95 6.95 -4.57 -1.69
N PRO A 96 6.04 -4.07 -2.56
CA PRO A 96 6.22 -2.78 -3.19
C PRO A 96 6.10 -1.64 -2.18
N ASN A 97 6.78 -0.55 -2.48
CA ASN A 97 6.51 0.73 -1.84
C ASN A 97 5.19 1.30 -2.38
N PHE A 98 4.58 2.20 -1.64
CA PHE A 98 3.32 2.80 -2.07
C PHE A 98 3.47 3.57 -3.39
N GLN A 99 4.57 4.30 -3.58
CA GLN A 99 4.88 5.02 -4.81
C GLN A 99 5.15 4.11 -6.02
N ASP A 100 5.54 2.85 -5.81
CA ASP A 100 5.70 1.87 -6.89
C ASP A 100 4.35 1.47 -7.50
N ILE A 101 3.30 1.48 -6.68
CA ILE A 101 1.92 1.22 -7.13
C ILE A 101 1.32 2.48 -7.74
N SER A 102 1.45 3.63 -7.08
CA SER A 102 0.86 4.90 -7.50
C SER A 102 1.92 6.01 -7.54
N ARG A 103 2.38 6.34 -8.75
CA ARG A 103 3.42 7.37 -8.98
C ARG A 103 3.05 8.75 -8.44
N ASP A 104 1.76 9.07 -8.40
CA ASP A 104 1.28 10.34 -7.87
C ASP A 104 1.49 10.48 -6.35
N GLN A 105 1.90 9.41 -5.67
CA GLN A 105 2.25 9.44 -4.25
C GLN A 105 3.73 9.79 -4.00
N GLN A 106 4.55 9.96 -5.03
CA GLN A 106 5.96 10.35 -4.90
C GLN A 106 6.18 11.69 -4.19
N HIS A 107 5.15 12.53 -4.14
CA HIS A 107 5.22 13.81 -3.42
C HIS A 107 5.06 13.66 -1.90
N ILE A 108 4.62 12.50 -1.40
CA ILE A 108 4.45 12.22 0.04
C ILE A 108 5.35 11.09 0.54
N THR A 109 5.92 10.29 -0.37
CA THR A 109 6.90 9.24 -0.03
C THR A 109 7.73 8.89 -1.26
N ASP A 110 9.06 8.86 -1.12
CA ASP A 110 10.04 8.54 -2.16
C ASP A 110 11.11 7.56 -1.69
N ASP A 111 10.94 7.01 -0.48
CA ASP A 111 11.83 6.04 0.18
C ASP A 111 11.21 4.63 0.25
N ASP A 112 11.90 3.70 0.91
CA ASP A 112 11.50 2.30 1.08
C ASP A 112 10.70 2.03 2.37
N ASP A 113 10.25 3.08 3.06
CA ASP A 113 9.72 3.02 4.41
C ASP A 113 8.20 2.91 4.50
N TRP A 114 7.51 2.92 3.34
CA TRP A 114 6.07 2.67 3.27
C TRP A 114 5.76 1.53 2.30
N LYS A 115 5.67 0.31 2.83
CA LYS A 115 5.33 -0.91 2.08
C LYS A 115 3.83 -1.15 2.02
N THR A 116 3.39 -1.79 0.94
CA THR A 116 1.96 -2.10 0.72
C THR A 116 1.74 -3.51 0.18
N PHE A 117 0.60 -4.11 0.57
CA PHE A 117 0.13 -5.37 0.01
C PHE A 117 -1.34 -5.25 -0.35
N PHE A 118 -1.62 -5.00 -1.62
CA PHE A 118 -2.96 -4.73 -2.11
C PHE A 118 -3.78 -6.00 -2.26
N LEU A 119 -5.00 -5.98 -1.71
CA LEU A 119 -6.07 -6.96 -1.96
C LEU A 119 -7.03 -6.40 -3.03
N TYR A 120 -7.42 -5.13 -2.88
CA TYR A 120 -8.28 -4.39 -3.80
C TYR A 120 -7.74 -2.99 -4.06
N GLY A 121 -7.74 -2.57 -5.32
CA GLY A 121 -7.45 -1.19 -5.72
C GLY A 121 -8.56 -0.66 -6.62
N PHE A 122 -9.34 0.34 -6.17
CA PHE A 122 -10.46 0.95 -6.91
C PHE A 122 -11.46 -0.07 -7.48
N GLY A 123 -11.77 -1.13 -6.71
CA GLY A 123 -12.67 -2.21 -7.11
C GLY A 123 -12.02 -3.35 -7.92
N HIS A 124 -10.75 -3.24 -8.29
CA HIS A 124 -10.01 -4.32 -8.93
C HIS A 124 -9.38 -5.26 -7.89
N LYS A 125 -9.67 -6.54 -8.01
CA LYS A 125 -9.17 -7.59 -7.14
C LYS A 125 -7.77 -8.05 -7.55
N ALA A 126 -6.84 -8.12 -6.60
CA ALA A 126 -5.55 -8.77 -6.77
C ALA A 126 -5.69 -10.26 -6.43
N GLU A 127 -6.08 -11.09 -7.39
CA GLU A 127 -6.47 -12.48 -7.16
C GLU A 127 -5.42 -13.29 -6.39
N LYS A 128 -4.13 -13.16 -6.74
CA LYS A 128 -3.03 -13.87 -6.07
C LYS A 128 -2.87 -13.45 -4.61
N ASN A 129 -2.96 -12.14 -4.34
CA ASN A 129 -2.86 -11.62 -2.99
C ASN A 129 -4.09 -12.01 -2.15
N CYS A 130 -5.28 -11.94 -2.75
CA CYS A 130 -6.52 -12.36 -2.10
C CYS A 130 -6.51 -13.86 -1.77
N ALA A 131 -5.95 -14.71 -2.62
CA ALA A 131 -5.80 -16.13 -2.36
C ALA A 131 -4.86 -16.44 -1.19
N ARG A 132 -3.90 -15.56 -0.89
CA ARG A 132 -3.00 -15.66 0.27
C ARG A 132 -3.64 -15.20 1.57
N CYS A 133 -4.62 -14.30 1.49
CA CYS A 133 -5.30 -13.71 2.64
C CYS A 133 -6.82 -13.96 2.54
N PRO A 134 -7.29 -15.23 2.57
CA PRO A 134 -8.68 -15.58 2.32
C PRO A 134 -9.64 -15.04 3.38
N GLU A 135 -9.25 -15.01 4.66
CA GLU A 135 -10.09 -14.46 5.73
C GLU A 135 -10.22 -12.93 5.63
N THR A 136 -9.11 -12.24 5.38
CA THR A 136 -9.13 -10.79 5.14
C THR A 136 -9.98 -10.47 3.92
N THR A 137 -9.79 -11.21 2.82
CA THR A 137 -10.54 -11.04 1.58
C THR A 137 -12.05 -11.19 1.82
N ARG A 138 -12.47 -12.28 2.47
CA ARG A 138 -13.87 -12.53 2.82
C ARG A 138 -14.48 -11.37 3.66
N LEU A 139 -13.70 -10.86 4.61
CA LEU A 139 -14.14 -9.78 5.49
C LEU A 139 -14.28 -8.46 4.72
N VAL A 140 -13.29 -8.06 3.93
CA VAL A 140 -13.36 -6.79 3.16
C VAL A 140 -14.42 -6.84 2.06
N GLU A 141 -14.65 -8.00 1.43
CA GLU A 141 -15.75 -8.20 0.46
C GLU A 141 -17.13 -8.04 1.09
N SER A 142 -17.27 -8.28 2.39
CA SER A 142 -18.53 -8.09 3.12
C SER A 142 -18.83 -6.63 3.46
N VAL A 143 -17.89 -5.70 3.21
CA VAL A 143 -18.04 -4.27 3.52
C VAL A 143 -18.79 -3.56 2.41
N PRO A 144 -19.96 -2.96 2.69
CA PRO A 144 -20.73 -2.24 1.68
C PRO A 144 -19.96 -1.07 1.09
N GLY A 145 -19.85 -1.03 -0.24
CA GLY A 145 -19.22 0.09 -0.93
C GLY A 145 -17.68 0.14 -0.82
N MET A 146 -17.02 -0.94 -0.38
CA MET A 146 -15.57 -1.03 -0.37
C MET A 146 -15.01 -0.82 -1.79
N LYS A 147 -13.96 0.00 -1.90
CA LYS A 147 -13.27 0.32 -3.16
C LYS A 147 -11.81 -0.07 -3.15
N THR A 148 -11.14 0.16 -2.04
CA THR A 148 -9.71 -0.12 -1.86
C THR A 148 -9.54 -0.87 -0.55
N ALA A 149 -8.68 -1.89 -0.53
CA ALA A 149 -8.27 -2.60 0.68
C ALA A 149 -6.84 -3.11 0.51
N PHE A 150 -5.95 -2.77 1.43
CA PHE A 150 -4.56 -3.23 1.43
C PHE A 150 -3.95 -3.18 2.83
N PHE A 151 -2.93 -3.97 3.07
CA PHE A 151 -2.07 -3.79 4.23
C PHE A 151 -1.10 -2.64 3.96
N SER A 152 -1.11 -1.65 4.84
CA SER A 152 -0.22 -0.50 4.85
C SER A 152 0.76 -0.65 5.99
N ILE A 153 2.04 -0.78 5.64
CA ILE A 153 3.13 -1.09 6.56
C ILE A 153 4.10 0.10 6.57
N LEU A 154 4.20 0.77 7.69
CA LEU A 154 5.01 1.94 7.90
C LEU A 154 6.22 1.60 8.78
N ALA A 155 7.41 1.83 8.27
CA ALA A 155 8.66 1.57 8.96
C ALA A 155 8.80 2.43 10.24
N PRO A 156 9.73 2.06 11.15
CA PRO A 156 10.18 2.96 12.22
C PRO A 156 10.59 4.32 11.69
N GLU A 157 10.39 5.36 12.49
CA GLU A 157 10.79 6.75 12.22
C GLU A 157 10.22 7.36 10.91
N LYS A 158 9.23 6.70 10.28
CA LYS A 158 8.63 7.19 9.05
C LYS A 158 7.60 8.28 9.32
N HIS A 159 7.76 9.39 8.59
CA HIS A 159 6.83 10.49 8.51
C HIS A 159 6.17 10.54 7.12
N ILE A 160 4.84 10.63 7.09
CA ILE A 160 4.07 10.96 5.89
C ILE A 160 3.61 12.41 6.04
N PRO A 161 4.11 13.36 5.20
CA PRO A 161 3.84 14.78 5.36
C PRO A 161 2.38 15.15 5.13
N ASP A 162 2.01 16.35 5.52
CA ASP A 162 0.67 16.88 5.38
C ASP A 162 0.17 16.80 3.93
N HIS A 163 -0.92 16.11 3.74
CA HIS A 163 -1.55 15.90 2.44
C HIS A 163 -3.06 15.72 2.58
N ARG A 164 -3.75 15.59 1.44
CA ARG A 164 -5.18 15.33 1.42
C ARG A 164 -5.58 14.44 0.25
N GLY A 165 -6.64 13.68 0.44
CA GLY A 165 -7.27 12.88 -0.60
C GLY A 165 -7.98 13.74 -1.65
N PRO A 166 -8.16 13.20 -2.86
CA PRO A 166 -8.68 13.96 -4.00
C PRO A 166 -10.21 14.08 -4.03
N TYR A 167 -10.97 13.23 -3.31
CA TYR A 167 -12.40 13.12 -3.50
C TYR A 167 -13.19 12.77 -2.24
N LYS A 168 -14.14 13.64 -1.88
CA LYS A 168 -14.98 13.56 -0.68
C LYS A 168 -16.06 12.46 -0.72
N GLY A 169 -16.25 11.82 -1.85
CA GLY A 169 -17.27 10.75 -2.01
C GLY A 169 -16.90 9.41 -1.41
N VAL A 170 -15.73 9.30 -0.80
CA VAL A 170 -15.26 8.14 -0.02
C VAL A 170 -14.94 8.54 1.42
N LEU A 171 -14.87 7.55 2.29
CA LEU A 171 -14.32 7.65 3.65
C LEU A 171 -13.21 6.61 3.78
N ARG A 172 -12.20 6.93 4.57
CA ARG A 172 -11.06 6.07 4.86
C ARG A 172 -11.19 5.40 6.20
N TYR A 173 -10.94 4.11 6.22
CA TYR A 173 -10.94 3.30 7.43
C TYR A 173 -9.60 2.61 7.61
N HIS A 174 -9.03 2.73 8.79
CA HIS A 174 -7.82 2.04 9.22
C HIS A 174 -8.15 1.11 10.38
N LEU A 175 -7.86 -0.18 10.26
CA LEU A 175 -7.88 -1.12 11.38
C LEU A 175 -6.45 -1.35 11.84
N GLY A 176 -6.16 -1.10 13.12
CA GLY A 176 -4.87 -1.37 13.73
C GLY A 176 -4.61 -2.88 13.78
N LEU A 177 -3.50 -3.35 13.18
CA LEU A 177 -3.12 -4.76 13.17
C LEU A 177 -1.82 -5.01 13.93
N LYS A 178 -0.81 -4.19 13.71
CA LYS A 178 0.47 -4.19 14.43
C LYS A 178 0.78 -2.74 14.78
N VAL A 179 0.73 -2.43 16.05
CA VAL A 179 0.86 -1.06 16.55
C VAL A 179 2.02 -1.00 17.54
N PRO A 180 2.95 -0.05 17.39
CA PRO A 180 4.05 0.15 18.32
C PRO A 180 3.60 0.29 19.76
N ARG A 181 4.43 -0.16 20.72
CA ARG A 181 4.13 -0.07 22.15
C ARG A 181 4.04 1.38 22.63
N GLN A 182 4.87 2.26 22.07
CA GLN A 182 4.86 3.70 22.33
C GLN A 182 3.78 4.39 21.48
N ARG A 183 2.51 4.06 21.72
CA ARG A 183 1.37 4.48 20.90
C ARG A 183 1.28 5.99 20.69
N GLU A 184 1.64 6.79 21.71
CA GLU A 184 1.59 8.26 21.62
C GLU A 184 2.53 8.83 20.56
N GLN A 185 3.59 8.10 20.24
CA GLN A 185 4.55 8.46 19.20
C GLN A 185 4.16 7.95 17.80
N CYS A 186 3.14 7.06 17.72
CA CYS A 186 2.57 6.58 16.47
C CYS A 186 1.16 7.13 16.29
N ARG A 187 1.01 8.20 15.50
CA ARG A 187 -0.20 9.02 15.45
C ARG A 187 -0.53 9.52 14.04
N ILE A 188 -1.78 9.88 13.87
CA ILE A 188 -2.29 10.62 12.72
C ILE A 188 -2.99 11.89 13.21
N ARG A 189 -2.76 13.00 12.53
CA ARG A 189 -3.54 14.22 12.65
C ARG A 189 -4.48 14.31 11.44
N VAL A 190 -5.77 14.52 11.68
CA VAL A 190 -6.77 14.77 10.63
C VAL A 190 -7.44 16.11 10.97
N ALA A 191 -7.24 17.13 10.17
CA ALA A 191 -7.50 18.53 10.53
C ALA A 191 -6.81 18.88 11.87
N ASP A 192 -7.60 19.24 12.89
CA ASP A 192 -7.10 19.55 14.24
C ASP A 192 -7.19 18.38 15.22
N GLU A 193 -7.62 17.22 14.76
CA GLU A 193 -7.84 16.04 15.60
C GLU A 193 -6.66 15.07 15.50
N VAL A 194 -5.96 14.84 16.62
CA VAL A 194 -4.92 13.80 16.72
C VAL A 194 -5.56 12.49 17.19
N ARG A 195 -5.20 11.41 16.53
CA ARG A 195 -5.62 10.03 16.82
C ARG A 195 -4.42 9.09 16.86
N HIS A 196 -4.56 8.03 17.64
CA HIS A 196 -3.60 6.95 17.76
C HIS A 196 -4.26 5.64 17.31
N TRP A 197 -3.48 4.71 16.78
CA TRP A 197 -3.99 3.38 16.48
C TRP A 197 -3.88 2.48 17.70
N GLU A 198 -4.83 1.54 17.80
CA GLU A 198 -4.81 0.41 18.72
C GLU A 198 -5.05 -0.88 17.96
N GLU A 199 -4.42 -1.98 18.40
CA GLU A 199 -4.63 -3.27 17.75
C GLU A 199 -6.07 -3.73 17.94
N GLY A 200 -6.74 -4.05 16.83
CA GLY A 200 -8.14 -4.44 16.80
C GLY A 200 -9.13 -3.29 16.83
N GLU A 201 -8.69 -2.04 16.87
CA GLU A 201 -9.57 -0.87 16.83
C GLU A 201 -9.52 -0.17 15.47
N GLY A 202 -10.68 0.36 15.07
CA GLY A 202 -10.88 1.05 13.79
C GLY A 202 -10.86 2.56 13.93
N LEU A 203 -10.23 3.23 12.97
CA LEU A 203 -10.27 4.68 12.79
C LEU A 203 -10.93 5.01 11.45
N LEU A 204 -12.09 5.69 11.48
CA LEU A 204 -12.82 6.13 10.30
C LEU A 204 -12.73 7.64 10.15
N PHE A 205 -12.25 8.12 9.00
CA PHE A 205 -12.05 9.54 8.76
C PHE A 205 -12.27 9.93 7.30
N ASP A 206 -12.41 11.23 7.07
CA ASP A 206 -12.50 11.85 5.75
C ASP A 206 -11.11 12.33 5.34
N ASP A 207 -10.50 11.64 4.39
CA ASP A 207 -9.14 11.95 3.92
C ASP A 207 -9.04 13.23 3.09
N THR A 208 -10.17 13.86 2.74
CA THR A 208 -10.15 15.17 2.08
C THR A 208 -9.83 16.32 3.05
N TYR A 209 -9.87 16.08 4.35
CA TYR A 209 -9.22 16.97 5.31
C TYR A 209 -7.71 16.76 5.27
N HIS A 210 -6.96 17.82 5.48
CA HIS A 210 -5.51 17.74 5.62
C HIS A 210 -5.14 16.78 6.74
N HIS A 211 -4.29 15.82 6.44
CA HIS A 211 -3.85 14.81 7.40
C HIS A 211 -2.39 14.46 7.22
N GLU A 212 -1.79 14.03 8.32
CA GLU A 212 -0.36 13.81 8.46
C GLU A 212 -0.12 12.64 9.42
N VAL A 213 0.89 11.80 9.15
CA VAL A 213 1.14 10.56 9.90
C VAL A 213 2.58 10.52 10.38
N TRP A 214 2.77 10.17 11.64
CA TRP A 214 4.09 9.93 12.25
C TRP A 214 4.14 8.54 12.87
N ASN A 215 5.24 7.87 12.65
CA ASN A 215 5.69 6.72 13.40
C ASN A 215 7.06 7.06 14.00
N ASP A 216 7.08 7.86 15.06
CA ASP A 216 8.31 8.30 15.74
C ASP A 216 8.80 7.23 16.74
N THR A 217 8.64 5.94 16.39
CA THR A 217 9.01 4.79 17.22
C THR A 217 10.05 3.92 16.52
N ASP A 218 10.67 3.00 17.24
CA ASP A 218 11.59 1.99 16.75
C ASP A 218 10.90 0.70 16.26
N GLU A 219 9.55 0.68 16.28
CA GLU A 219 8.74 -0.47 15.85
C GLU A 219 7.94 -0.13 14.57
N GLU A 220 7.69 -1.15 13.75
CA GLU A 220 6.87 -1.04 12.55
C GLU A 220 5.38 -0.94 12.90
N ARG A 221 4.63 -0.06 12.19
CA ARG A 221 3.18 0.01 12.27
C ARG A 221 2.55 -0.61 11.02
N ALA A 222 1.61 -1.55 11.18
CA ALA A 222 0.81 -2.10 10.09
C ALA A 222 -0.69 -2.01 10.39
N ILE A 223 -1.44 -1.62 9.36
CA ILE A 223 -2.90 -1.49 9.40
C ILE A 223 -3.53 -2.17 8.18
N LEU A 224 -4.79 -2.57 8.30
CA LEU A 224 -5.65 -2.74 7.14
C LEU A 224 -6.22 -1.36 6.77
N PHE A 225 -5.82 -0.88 5.61
CA PHE A 225 -6.29 0.37 5.02
C PHE A 225 -7.44 0.07 4.06
N MET A 226 -8.53 0.84 4.16
CA MET A 226 -9.67 0.69 3.27
C MET A 226 -10.27 2.05 2.90
N ASP A 227 -10.72 2.17 1.64
CA ASP A 227 -11.60 3.24 1.22
C ASP A 227 -13.00 2.67 0.93
N VAL A 228 -14.03 3.31 1.46
CA VAL A 228 -15.43 2.91 1.32
C VAL A 228 -16.27 4.07 0.78
N GLU A 229 -17.35 3.78 0.05
CA GLU A 229 -18.27 4.81 -0.40
C GLU A 229 -18.87 5.57 0.81
N ARG A 230 -18.84 6.91 0.74
CA ARG A 230 -19.52 7.75 1.73
C ARG A 230 -21.02 7.55 1.61
N PRO A 231 -21.73 7.30 2.72
CA PRO A 231 -23.19 7.27 2.73
C PRO A 231 -23.79 8.64 2.37
N LEU A 232 -24.47 8.73 1.23
CA LEU A 232 -25.03 9.98 0.70
C LEU A 232 -26.53 9.86 0.43
N ARG A 233 -27.24 11.00 0.54
CA ARG A 233 -28.65 11.11 0.18
C ARG A 233 -28.86 10.96 -1.33
N PHE A 234 -29.98 10.34 -1.73
CA PHE A 234 -30.42 10.36 -3.13
C PHE A 234 -30.76 11.81 -3.55
N PRO A 235 -30.45 12.24 -4.79
CA PRO A 235 -29.81 11.50 -5.89
C PRO A 235 -28.26 11.55 -5.87
N VAL A 236 -27.65 12.22 -4.89
CA VAL A 236 -26.21 12.44 -4.83
C VAL A 236 -25.44 11.12 -4.69
N SER A 237 -26.02 10.13 -4.02
CA SER A 237 -25.47 8.78 -3.93
C SER A 237 -25.30 8.11 -5.29
N LEU A 238 -26.24 8.33 -6.23
CA LEU A 238 -26.12 7.81 -7.60
C LEU A 238 -25.02 8.53 -8.38
N LEU A 239 -24.96 9.86 -8.25
CA LEU A 239 -23.90 10.66 -8.86
C LEU A 239 -22.52 10.26 -8.31
N ASN A 240 -22.42 10.02 -7.01
CA ASN A 240 -21.18 9.55 -6.38
C ASN A 240 -20.69 8.23 -6.99
N LYS A 241 -21.57 7.27 -7.15
CA LYS A 241 -21.24 5.99 -7.81
C LYS A 241 -20.74 6.20 -9.23
N ALA A 242 -21.37 7.10 -10.00
CA ALA A 242 -20.93 7.43 -11.36
C ALA A 242 -19.54 8.09 -11.35
N VAL A 243 -19.27 9.02 -10.42
CA VAL A 243 -17.96 9.67 -10.28
C VAL A 243 -16.89 8.65 -9.93
N ILE A 244 -17.14 7.78 -8.94
CA ILE A 244 -16.18 6.72 -8.54
C ILE A 244 -15.90 5.77 -9.73
N ALA A 245 -16.92 5.39 -10.50
CA ALA A 245 -16.76 4.56 -11.68
C ALA A 245 -15.89 5.26 -12.75
N LEU A 246 -16.11 6.56 -12.99
CA LEU A 246 -15.29 7.36 -13.92
C LEU A 246 -13.82 7.49 -13.44
N VAL A 247 -13.61 7.70 -12.14
CA VAL A 247 -12.25 7.70 -11.56
C VAL A 247 -11.59 6.34 -11.77
N GLY A 248 -12.32 5.24 -11.59
CA GLY A 248 -11.83 3.89 -11.87
C GLY A 248 -11.38 3.66 -13.31
N LEU A 249 -11.92 4.39 -14.27
CA LEU A 249 -11.51 4.34 -15.68
C LEU A 249 -10.37 5.30 -16.04
N SER A 250 -9.95 6.14 -15.09
CA SER A 250 -8.87 7.11 -15.33
C SER A 250 -7.53 6.42 -15.60
N PRO A 251 -6.63 7.05 -16.40
CA PRO A 251 -5.28 6.53 -16.62
C PRO A 251 -4.51 6.31 -15.29
N PHE A 252 -4.75 7.15 -14.29
CA PHE A 252 -4.20 7.04 -12.95
C PHE A 252 -4.50 5.67 -12.33
N VAL A 253 -5.79 5.27 -12.29
CA VAL A 253 -6.21 3.99 -11.71
C VAL A 253 -5.74 2.82 -12.58
N GLN A 254 -5.79 2.95 -13.91
CA GLN A 254 -5.36 1.87 -14.81
C GLN A 254 -3.85 1.59 -14.72
N ASN A 255 -3.02 2.62 -14.56
CA ASN A 255 -1.59 2.47 -14.29
C ASN A 255 -1.33 1.79 -12.93
N ALA A 256 -2.01 2.25 -11.88
CA ALA A 256 -1.90 1.66 -10.54
C ALA A 256 -2.31 0.17 -10.55
N LYS A 257 -3.38 -0.19 -11.29
CA LYS A 257 -3.82 -1.58 -11.48
C LYS A 257 -2.72 -2.42 -12.13
N THR A 258 -2.14 -1.95 -13.24
CA THR A 258 -1.07 -2.68 -13.94
C THR A 258 0.14 -2.90 -13.03
N ASN A 259 0.55 -1.88 -12.29
CA ASN A 259 1.65 -1.99 -11.33
C ASN A 259 1.32 -2.99 -10.22
N GLN A 260 0.11 -2.93 -9.66
CA GLN A 260 -0.37 -3.86 -8.63
C GLN A 260 -0.33 -5.31 -9.10
N GLU A 261 -0.79 -5.60 -10.32
CA GLU A 261 -0.77 -6.94 -10.92
C GLU A 261 0.67 -7.47 -11.08
N GLN A 262 1.58 -6.63 -11.59
CA GLN A 262 2.99 -6.98 -11.74
C GLN A 262 3.67 -7.28 -10.39
N TRP A 263 3.39 -6.47 -9.38
CA TRP A 263 3.95 -6.69 -8.04
C TRP A 263 3.35 -7.91 -7.36
N ALA A 264 2.05 -8.18 -7.51
CA ALA A 264 1.42 -9.40 -7.00
C ALA A 264 2.02 -10.67 -7.63
N GLU A 265 2.38 -10.61 -8.93
CA GLU A 265 3.08 -11.70 -9.62
C GLU A 265 4.48 -11.93 -9.04
N ARG A 266 5.29 -10.86 -8.90
CA ARG A 266 6.64 -10.92 -8.33
C ARG A 266 6.63 -11.46 -6.90
N PHE A 267 5.72 -10.95 -6.07
CA PHE A 267 5.55 -11.41 -4.70
C PHE A 267 5.17 -12.89 -4.64
N ALA A 268 4.25 -13.34 -5.51
CA ALA A 268 3.85 -14.74 -5.58
C ALA A 268 5.05 -15.67 -5.89
N GLN A 269 5.88 -15.29 -6.87
CA GLN A 269 7.08 -16.05 -7.25
C GLN A 269 8.12 -16.09 -6.11
N ALA A 270 8.33 -14.97 -5.41
CA ALA A 270 9.28 -14.88 -4.31
C ALA A 270 8.85 -15.70 -3.08
N ALA A 271 7.55 -15.75 -2.81
CA ALA A 271 6.97 -16.44 -1.66
C ALA A 271 6.59 -17.92 -1.95
N GLU A 272 6.89 -18.44 -3.14
CA GLU A 272 6.81 -19.87 -3.41
C GLU A 272 7.98 -20.58 -2.72
N PRO A 273 7.74 -21.69 -1.98
CA PRO A 273 8.84 -22.49 -1.44
C PRO A 273 9.73 -22.96 -2.60
N LYS A 274 11.04 -22.68 -2.52
CA LYS A 274 11.98 -23.24 -3.49
C LYS A 274 11.76 -24.74 -3.56
N ARG A 275 11.35 -25.25 -4.73
CA ARG A 275 11.31 -26.70 -4.95
C ARG A 275 12.67 -27.24 -4.59
N ALA A 276 12.72 -28.20 -3.65
CA ALA A 276 13.95 -28.93 -3.38
C ALA A 276 14.45 -29.46 -4.73
N GLU A 277 15.67 -29.13 -5.10
CA GLU A 277 16.32 -29.76 -6.24
C GLU A 277 16.25 -31.28 -5.99
N PRO A 278 15.81 -32.09 -6.97
CA PRO A 278 15.85 -33.53 -6.82
C PRO A 278 17.30 -33.92 -6.56
N ASP A 279 17.53 -34.63 -5.45
CA ASP A 279 18.86 -35.14 -5.10
C ASP A 279 19.51 -35.74 -6.35
N ALA A 280 20.70 -35.26 -6.67
CA ALA A 280 21.48 -35.78 -7.78
C ALA A 280 21.61 -37.31 -7.59
N PRO A 281 21.37 -38.13 -8.65
CA PRO A 281 21.43 -39.57 -8.52
C PRO A 281 22.82 -39.96 -8.00
N THR A 282 22.87 -40.56 -6.83
CA THR A 282 24.07 -41.17 -6.28
C THR A 282 24.55 -42.23 -7.27
N THR A 283 25.57 -41.89 -8.02
CA THR A 283 26.30 -42.87 -8.87
C THR A 283 26.94 -43.90 -7.95
N ASN A 284 26.31 -45.04 -7.78
CA ASN A 284 26.94 -46.22 -7.20
C ASN A 284 28.07 -46.60 -8.12
N GLY A 285 29.30 -46.36 -7.65
CA GLY A 285 30.52 -46.82 -8.31
C GLY A 285 30.47 -48.35 -8.51
N PRO A 286 31.17 -48.89 -9.56
CA PRO A 286 31.12 -50.30 -9.87
C PRO A 286 31.76 -51.12 -8.76
N MET A 287 31.03 -52.16 -8.30
CA MET A 287 31.58 -53.21 -7.45
C MET A 287 32.72 -53.91 -8.21
N THR A 288 33.93 -53.76 -7.72
CA THR A 288 35.07 -54.58 -8.19
C THR A 288 34.93 -55.98 -7.62
N ASN A 289 34.64 -56.94 -8.51
CA ASN A 289 34.71 -58.36 -8.24
C ASN A 289 36.12 -58.74 -7.84
N GLY A 290 36.30 -59.09 -6.59
CA GLY A 290 37.53 -59.70 -6.07
C GLY A 290 37.69 -61.14 -6.55
N ASP A 291 38.79 -61.40 -7.21
CA ASP A 291 39.32 -62.66 -7.74
C ASP A 291 39.55 -63.73 -6.62
N PRO A 292 39.10 -64.97 -6.78
CA PRO A 292 39.42 -66.07 -5.83
C PRO A 292 40.76 -66.68 -6.12
N ARG A 293 41.74 -66.51 -5.25
CA ARG A 293 42.99 -67.25 -5.31
C ARG A 293 42.93 -68.60 -4.58
N PRO A 294 43.72 -69.61 -5.08
CA PRO A 294 43.54 -71.02 -4.73
C PRO A 294 44.19 -71.45 -3.42
N ARG A 295 43.63 -72.49 -2.85
CA ARG A 295 44.23 -73.22 -1.70
C ARG A 295 45.52 -73.88 -2.03
N HIS A 296 46.50 -73.74 -1.16
CA HIS A 296 47.58 -74.72 -0.99
C HIS A 296 47.52 -75.29 0.42
N ALA A 297 47.50 -76.62 0.41
CA ALA A 297 47.60 -77.52 1.54
C ALA A 297 49.12 -77.70 1.99
N GLN A 298 49.27 -78.16 3.21
CA GLN A 298 50.38 -78.88 3.86
C GLN A 298 50.82 -78.18 5.14
N ALA A 299 50.88 -78.74 6.26
CA ALA A 299 51.10 -80.01 6.87
C ALA A 299 50.63 -79.95 8.34
#